data_694a4d776532a48f16d68c187987930b
#
_entry.id   694a4d776532a48f16d68c187987930b
#
_cell.length_a   1.000
_cell.length_b   1.000
_cell.length_c   1.000
_cell.angle_alpha   90.00
_cell.angle_beta   90.00
_cell.angle_gamma   90.00
#
_symmetry.space_group_name_H-M   'P 1'
#
loop_
_entity.id
_entity.type
_entity.pdbx_description
1 polymer ?
#
loop_
_entity_poly.entity_id
_entity_poly.type
_entity_poly.pdbx_seq_one_letter_code
_entity_poly.pdbx_strand_id
1 'polypeptide(L)'
;MKNNLPIYILLCLLNLSWVHARNRQQEAETLIKKSVDALYNNPKQASYYAAKVIELFPEERQNDQKAEAMFYYSQAEKLLGNFDVSIKNLYDALEYVTPTNKELNGQIYALIGALYCKLTDYNKAIEMSEKAISIFKSIGDSISIALCYNDRGIIHYSMNEFKTAEQFLKQALTINRSQKNLRGISANLNNLCLYEGDFNEKLSLINEAIVINKNLNSQWSLGENYNNMGKQYFYAKQYNNALMALQRAYEVASSISAKELICDNYEYLSWVYDALGDHKNAYKCLMQLYTLSKELQSGSKLRIVEQEISHKQYQNQQRKAELREQAYEIELLKRNLFVLVIIFISLIVLSIFLYQWYKRKKNMQLMVTRYNLEQSEHELAELKVRQQELELKSVQSALYNSRQEATSFAVFLHSRNELLEKIREMIKQGYKMDQQALIPHLKKVNAFISQYQNGDKTNSTLLMNVEEKNQEFLQRLSERHPNLTQGEKYLATLLRVNLSTKEISMLTGNVPKTINMNRYRLRKSLNLSSEDDLTDYLQNI
;
A
#
# COMPACT_ATOMS: atom_id res chain seq x y z
N MET A 1 53.03 -27.68 14.79
CA MET A 1 51.98 -27.82 13.73
C MET A 1 50.59 -28.26 14.23
N LYS A 2 50.29 -28.24 15.55
CA LYS A 2 49.03 -28.79 16.08
C LYS A 2 47.89 -27.75 16.35
N ASN A 3 48.11 -26.43 16.13
CA ASN A 3 47.13 -25.40 16.53
C ASN A 3 46.28 -24.80 15.40
N ASN A 4 46.42 -25.23 14.14
CA ASN A 4 45.72 -24.61 13.02
C ASN A 4 44.49 -25.41 12.52
N LEU A 5 44.25 -26.61 13.10
CA LEU A 5 43.12 -27.47 12.70
C LEU A 5 41.73 -26.77 12.82
N PRO A 6 41.43 -26.04 13.92
CA PRO A 6 40.16 -25.34 14.04
C PRO A 6 39.98 -24.20 13.00
N ILE A 7 41.08 -23.56 12.60
CA ILE A 7 41.05 -22.51 11.56
C ILE A 7 40.72 -23.10 10.18
N TYR A 8 41.33 -24.25 9.84
CA TYR A 8 41.04 -24.96 8.58
C TYR A 8 39.60 -25.49 8.52
N ILE A 9 39.05 -26.01 9.64
CA ILE A 9 37.65 -26.45 9.74
C ILE A 9 36.73 -25.24 9.58
N LEU A 10 37.03 -24.12 10.21
CA LEU A 10 36.24 -22.89 10.07
C LEU A 10 36.27 -22.35 8.63
N LEU A 11 37.42 -22.35 7.97
CA LEU A 11 37.57 -21.97 6.56
C LEU A 11 36.83 -22.92 5.62
N CYS A 12 36.83 -24.22 5.88
CA CYS A 12 36.06 -25.20 5.12
C CYS A 12 34.54 -24.99 5.30
N LEU A 13 34.08 -24.74 6.53
CA LEU A 13 32.66 -24.44 6.80
C LEU A 13 32.23 -23.12 6.17
N LEU A 14 33.07 -22.09 6.19
CA LEU A 14 32.81 -20.81 5.51
C LEU A 14 32.78 -21.00 3.98
N ASN A 15 33.67 -21.79 3.39
CA ASN A 15 33.63 -22.09 1.96
C ASN A 15 32.37 -22.89 1.57
N LEU A 16 31.97 -23.89 2.36
CA LEU A 16 30.77 -24.67 2.13
C LEU A 16 29.50 -23.80 2.22
N SER A 17 29.44 -22.91 3.21
CA SER A 17 28.31 -21.96 3.33
C SER A 17 28.26 -20.96 2.18
N TRP A 18 29.42 -20.47 1.71
CA TRP A 18 29.54 -19.57 0.57
C TRP A 18 29.14 -20.25 -0.76
N VAL A 19 29.57 -21.51 -0.98
CA VAL A 19 29.15 -22.31 -2.15
C VAL A 19 27.63 -22.56 -2.12
N HIS A 20 27.07 -22.87 -0.95
CA HIS A 20 25.62 -23.08 -0.79
C HIS A 20 24.82 -21.79 -1.06
N ALA A 21 25.29 -20.66 -0.55
CA ALA A 21 24.66 -19.36 -0.81
C ALA A 21 24.71 -19.01 -2.31
N ARG A 22 25.86 -19.22 -2.96
CA ARG A 22 26.03 -18.97 -4.41
C ARG A 22 25.11 -19.86 -5.25
N ASN A 23 24.98 -21.14 -4.92
CA ASN A 23 24.09 -22.07 -5.63
C ASN A 23 22.62 -21.65 -5.47
N ARG A 24 22.21 -21.23 -4.27
CA ARG A 24 20.85 -20.69 -4.05
C ARG A 24 20.57 -19.44 -4.88
N GLN A 25 21.52 -18.52 -4.95
CA GLN A 25 21.39 -17.32 -5.79
C GLN A 25 21.22 -17.67 -7.27
N GLN A 26 22.03 -18.59 -7.79
CA GLN A 26 21.96 -19.01 -9.19
C GLN A 26 20.67 -19.77 -9.52
N GLU A 27 20.18 -20.57 -8.59
CA GLU A 27 18.88 -21.23 -8.70
C GLU A 27 17.74 -20.19 -8.71
N ALA A 28 17.78 -19.20 -7.82
CA ALA A 28 16.81 -18.12 -7.75
C ALA A 28 16.75 -17.31 -9.06
N GLU A 29 17.89 -16.89 -9.61
CA GLU A 29 17.97 -16.19 -10.89
C GLU A 29 17.35 -17.01 -12.04
N THR A 30 17.62 -18.31 -12.06
CA THR A 30 17.07 -19.22 -13.07
C THR A 30 15.55 -19.33 -12.95
N LEU A 31 15.03 -19.44 -11.74
CA LEU A 31 13.59 -19.54 -11.46
C LEU A 31 12.88 -18.21 -11.72
N ILE A 32 13.48 -17.07 -11.36
CA ILE A 32 12.95 -15.74 -11.68
C ILE A 32 12.82 -15.60 -13.20
N LYS A 33 13.88 -15.93 -13.94
CA LYS A 33 13.83 -15.89 -15.41
C LYS A 33 12.70 -16.74 -15.97
N LYS A 34 12.52 -17.98 -15.49
CA LYS A 34 11.41 -18.86 -15.90
C LYS A 34 10.05 -18.24 -15.55
N SER A 35 9.93 -17.56 -14.41
CA SER A 35 8.72 -16.86 -14.03
C SER A 35 8.40 -15.71 -14.99
N VAL A 36 9.38 -14.89 -15.34
CA VAL A 36 9.26 -13.78 -16.30
C VAL A 36 8.83 -14.30 -17.69
N ASP A 37 9.48 -15.35 -18.17
CA ASP A 37 9.19 -15.94 -19.49
C ASP A 37 7.77 -16.52 -19.56
N ALA A 38 7.26 -17.07 -18.46
CA ALA A 38 5.94 -17.66 -18.37
C ALA A 38 4.81 -16.63 -18.13
N LEU A 39 5.13 -15.45 -17.62
CA LEU A 39 4.18 -14.52 -16.99
C LEU A 39 2.91 -14.25 -17.82
N TYR A 40 3.05 -13.94 -19.09
CA TYR A 40 1.92 -13.58 -19.97
C TYR A 40 1.36 -14.76 -20.77
N ASN A 41 2.00 -15.94 -20.68
CA ASN A 41 1.61 -17.15 -21.40
C ASN A 41 1.04 -18.23 -20.50
N ASN A 42 1.51 -18.31 -19.29
CA ASN A 42 1.07 -19.24 -18.25
C ASN A 42 1.27 -18.64 -16.86
N PRO A 43 0.38 -17.72 -16.42
CA PRO A 43 0.52 -17.05 -15.12
C PRO A 43 0.60 -18.02 -13.95
N LYS A 44 -0.08 -19.18 -14.01
CA LYS A 44 0.01 -20.21 -12.96
C LYS A 44 1.42 -20.75 -12.80
N GLN A 45 2.09 -21.00 -13.93
CA GLN A 45 3.46 -21.49 -13.91
C GLN A 45 4.45 -20.40 -13.47
N ALA A 46 4.19 -19.15 -13.86
CA ALA A 46 4.96 -18.00 -13.39
C ALA A 46 4.87 -17.85 -11.87
N SER A 47 3.65 -17.89 -11.30
CA SER A 47 3.39 -17.89 -9.87
C SER A 47 4.14 -19.03 -9.15
N TYR A 48 4.09 -20.24 -9.69
CA TYR A 48 4.77 -21.41 -9.13
C TYR A 48 6.30 -21.22 -9.07
N TYR A 49 6.93 -20.73 -10.17
CA TYR A 49 8.38 -20.49 -10.16
C TYR A 49 8.78 -19.39 -9.18
N ALA A 50 8.03 -18.31 -9.13
CA ALA A 50 8.28 -17.23 -8.19
C ALA A 50 8.11 -17.67 -6.73
N ALA A 51 7.06 -18.47 -6.42
CA ALA A 51 6.86 -19.03 -5.07
C ALA A 51 8.05 -19.88 -4.63
N LYS A 52 8.61 -20.69 -5.51
CA LYS A 52 9.83 -21.48 -5.19
C LYS A 52 11.01 -20.60 -4.81
N VAL A 53 11.21 -19.45 -5.46
CA VAL A 53 12.27 -18.52 -5.06
C VAL A 53 12.02 -17.94 -3.67
N ILE A 54 10.77 -17.60 -3.36
CA ILE A 54 10.39 -17.08 -2.03
C ILE A 54 10.74 -18.11 -0.94
N GLU A 55 10.51 -19.39 -1.20
CA GLU A 55 10.85 -20.50 -0.29
C GLU A 55 12.36 -20.70 -0.09
N LEU A 56 13.19 -20.34 -1.08
CA LEU A 56 14.65 -20.41 -0.94
C LEU A 56 15.22 -19.45 0.12
N PHE A 57 14.49 -18.36 0.45
CA PHE A 57 14.94 -17.31 1.35
C PHE A 57 13.94 -17.05 2.50
N PRO A 58 13.68 -18.01 3.40
CA PRO A 58 12.60 -17.93 4.38
C PRO A 58 12.79 -16.78 5.40
N GLU A 59 14.03 -16.56 5.88
CA GLU A 59 14.32 -15.64 6.99
C GLU A 59 15.21 -14.45 6.62
N GLU A 60 15.67 -14.35 5.38
CA GLU A 60 16.58 -13.30 4.96
C GLU A 60 15.86 -11.95 4.85
N ARG A 61 16.38 -10.95 5.58
CA ARG A 61 15.94 -9.55 5.48
C ARG A 61 16.77 -8.83 4.41
N GLN A 62 16.15 -7.86 3.70
CA GLN A 62 16.80 -7.09 2.65
C GLN A 62 17.45 -8.01 1.59
N ASN A 63 16.61 -8.83 0.98
CA ASN A 63 16.99 -9.73 -0.11
C ASN A 63 16.25 -9.34 -1.38
N ASP A 64 16.95 -8.67 -2.30
CA ASP A 64 16.37 -8.20 -3.56
C ASP A 64 15.84 -9.34 -4.45
N GLN A 65 16.47 -10.51 -4.45
CA GLN A 65 15.97 -11.66 -5.23
C GLN A 65 14.63 -12.18 -4.69
N LYS A 66 14.48 -12.22 -3.36
CA LYS A 66 13.20 -12.55 -2.73
C LYS A 66 12.15 -11.50 -3.06
N ALA A 67 12.49 -10.21 -2.94
CA ALA A 67 11.58 -9.11 -3.27
C ALA A 67 11.16 -9.15 -4.75
N GLU A 68 12.10 -9.42 -5.65
CA GLU A 68 11.84 -9.57 -7.10
C GLU A 68 10.94 -10.77 -7.39
N ALA A 69 11.18 -11.90 -6.74
CA ALA A 69 10.31 -13.07 -6.85
C ALA A 69 8.90 -12.77 -6.34
N MET A 70 8.77 -12.06 -5.21
CA MET A 70 7.48 -11.62 -4.68
C MET A 70 6.77 -10.66 -5.64
N PHE A 71 7.50 -9.80 -6.33
CA PHE A 71 6.98 -8.93 -7.37
C PHE A 71 6.42 -9.75 -8.55
N TYR A 72 7.15 -10.70 -9.11
CA TYR A 72 6.67 -11.54 -10.21
C TYR A 72 5.56 -12.49 -9.79
N TYR A 73 5.61 -13.02 -8.57
CA TYR A 73 4.51 -13.76 -7.97
C TYR A 73 3.23 -12.91 -7.97
N SER A 74 3.34 -11.67 -7.49
CA SER A 74 2.21 -10.75 -7.42
C SER A 74 1.69 -10.34 -8.80
N GLN A 75 2.58 -10.16 -9.78
CA GLN A 75 2.15 -9.94 -11.16
C GLN A 75 1.37 -11.14 -11.71
N ALA A 76 1.83 -12.36 -11.46
CA ALA A 76 1.13 -13.57 -11.88
C ALA A 76 -0.23 -13.70 -11.18
N GLU A 77 -0.30 -13.47 -9.88
CA GLU A 77 -1.55 -13.50 -9.10
C GLU A 77 -2.54 -12.42 -9.57
N LYS A 78 -2.07 -11.23 -9.94
CA LYS A 78 -2.90 -10.21 -10.57
C LYS A 78 -3.51 -10.72 -11.87
N LEU A 79 -2.72 -11.35 -12.75
CA LEU A 79 -3.20 -11.90 -14.01
C LEU A 79 -4.19 -13.06 -13.81
N LEU A 80 -4.11 -13.77 -12.70
CA LEU A 80 -5.07 -14.82 -12.29
C LEU A 80 -6.32 -14.25 -11.60
N GLY A 81 -6.36 -12.94 -11.31
CA GLY A 81 -7.46 -12.26 -10.65
C GLY A 81 -7.44 -12.37 -9.12
N ASN A 82 -6.33 -12.78 -8.52
CA ASN A 82 -6.14 -12.87 -7.07
C ASN A 82 -5.56 -11.55 -6.53
N PHE A 83 -6.32 -10.45 -6.65
CA PHE A 83 -5.85 -9.09 -6.35
C PHE A 83 -5.49 -8.89 -4.89
N ASP A 84 -6.22 -9.53 -3.98
CA ASP A 84 -5.98 -9.53 -2.54
C ASP A 84 -4.63 -10.16 -2.18
N VAL A 85 -4.34 -11.32 -2.74
CA VAL A 85 -3.05 -12.01 -2.57
C VAL A 85 -1.92 -11.17 -3.15
N SER A 86 -2.13 -10.61 -4.35
CA SER A 86 -1.14 -9.80 -5.04
C SER A 86 -0.75 -8.56 -4.22
N ILE A 87 -1.72 -7.77 -3.76
CA ILE A 87 -1.45 -6.52 -3.05
C ILE A 87 -0.78 -6.76 -1.69
N LYS A 88 -1.24 -7.78 -0.95
CA LYS A 88 -0.64 -8.19 0.32
C LYS A 88 0.84 -8.53 0.13
N ASN A 89 1.13 -9.38 -0.85
CA ASN A 89 2.48 -9.86 -1.11
C ASN A 89 3.42 -8.73 -1.59
N LEU A 90 2.90 -7.71 -2.30
CA LEU A 90 3.69 -6.53 -2.70
C LEU A 90 4.07 -5.65 -1.51
N TYR A 91 3.15 -5.45 -0.56
CA TYR A 91 3.51 -4.74 0.67
C TYR A 91 4.55 -5.51 1.49
N ASP A 92 4.47 -6.84 1.48
CA ASP A 92 5.50 -7.69 2.08
C ASP A 92 6.83 -7.54 1.34
N ALA A 93 6.82 -7.51 0.00
CA ALA A 93 8.02 -7.34 -0.82
C ALA A 93 8.77 -6.03 -0.51
N LEU A 94 8.06 -4.94 -0.21
CA LEU A 94 8.67 -3.66 0.19
C LEU A 94 9.57 -3.76 1.43
N GLU A 95 9.39 -4.77 2.27
CA GLU A 95 10.23 -5.00 3.44
C GLU A 95 11.56 -5.66 3.11
N TYR A 96 11.62 -6.36 1.97
CA TYR A 96 12.81 -7.08 1.52
C TYR A 96 13.66 -6.29 0.54
N VAL A 97 13.09 -5.32 -0.18
CA VAL A 97 13.82 -4.47 -1.12
C VAL A 97 14.90 -3.67 -0.40
N THR A 98 16.13 -3.75 -0.91
CA THR A 98 17.21 -2.91 -0.39
C THR A 98 16.98 -1.43 -0.75
N PRO A 99 17.42 -0.47 0.08
CA PRO A 99 17.29 0.95 -0.22
C PRO A 99 17.98 1.41 -1.51
N THR A 100 18.93 0.61 -2.00
CA THR A 100 19.69 0.87 -3.23
C THR A 100 18.94 0.42 -4.48
N ASN A 101 18.05 -0.56 -4.37
CA ASN A 101 17.27 -1.08 -5.50
C ASN A 101 16.01 -0.23 -5.74
N LYS A 102 16.23 0.99 -6.21
CA LYS A 102 15.16 1.94 -6.50
C LYS A 102 14.24 1.47 -7.64
N GLU A 103 14.80 0.75 -8.61
CA GLU A 103 14.03 0.24 -9.76
C GLU A 103 12.93 -0.71 -9.28
N LEU A 104 13.28 -1.76 -8.56
CA LEU A 104 12.30 -2.72 -8.02
C LEU A 104 11.32 -2.05 -7.08
N ASN A 105 11.79 -1.12 -6.24
CA ASN A 105 10.91 -0.35 -5.35
C ASN A 105 9.85 0.43 -6.15
N GLY A 106 10.25 1.13 -7.22
CA GLY A 106 9.34 1.83 -8.12
C GLY A 106 8.34 0.89 -8.80
N GLN A 107 8.81 -0.27 -9.29
CA GLN A 107 7.98 -1.29 -9.93
C GLN A 107 6.91 -1.85 -8.97
N ILE A 108 7.26 -2.09 -7.71
CA ILE A 108 6.32 -2.53 -6.68
C ILE A 108 5.24 -1.47 -6.46
N TYR A 109 5.59 -0.19 -6.28
CA TYR A 109 4.59 0.87 -6.11
C TYR A 109 3.70 1.03 -7.35
N ALA A 110 4.24 0.93 -8.55
CA ALA A 110 3.46 0.96 -9.79
C ALA A 110 2.42 -0.16 -9.83
N LEU A 111 2.82 -1.38 -9.48
CA LEU A 111 1.92 -2.54 -9.47
C LEU A 111 0.86 -2.43 -8.36
N ILE A 112 1.20 -1.91 -7.18
CA ILE A 112 0.24 -1.61 -6.11
C ILE A 112 -0.80 -0.59 -6.63
N GLY A 113 -0.37 0.46 -7.32
CA GLY A 113 -1.25 1.45 -7.92
C GLY A 113 -2.23 0.83 -8.93
N ALA A 114 -1.75 -0.04 -9.82
CA ALA A 114 -2.58 -0.76 -10.77
C ALA A 114 -3.61 -1.67 -10.09
N LEU A 115 -3.24 -2.31 -8.97
CA LEU A 115 -4.15 -3.15 -8.18
C LEU A 115 -5.23 -2.32 -7.47
N TYR A 116 -4.89 -1.18 -6.87
CA TYR A 116 -5.89 -0.28 -6.29
C TYR A 116 -6.87 0.24 -7.34
N CYS A 117 -6.43 0.49 -8.57
CA CYS A 117 -7.32 0.80 -9.68
C CYS A 117 -8.34 -0.33 -9.94
N LYS A 118 -7.89 -1.59 -9.98
CA LYS A 118 -8.76 -2.77 -10.13
C LYS A 118 -9.74 -2.96 -8.97
N LEU A 119 -9.34 -2.53 -7.79
CA LEU A 119 -10.15 -2.55 -6.57
C LEU A 119 -10.99 -1.26 -6.40
N THR A 120 -11.00 -0.39 -7.41
CA THR A 120 -11.77 0.86 -7.46
C THR A 120 -11.39 1.93 -6.42
N ASP A 121 -10.24 1.79 -5.75
CA ASP A 121 -9.67 2.84 -4.90
C ASP A 121 -8.73 3.74 -5.73
N TYR A 122 -9.33 4.62 -6.51
CA TYR A 122 -8.59 5.46 -7.45
C TYR A 122 -7.67 6.47 -6.76
N ASN A 123 -8.01 6.92 -5.55
CA ASN A 123 -7.17 7.84 -4.79
C ASN A 123 -5.84 7.19 -4.41
N LYS A 124 -5.89 5.97 -3.87
CA LYS A 124 -4.67 5.21 -3.57
C LYS A 124 -3.93 4.80 -4.83
N ALA A 125 -4.65 4.45 -5.90
CA ALA A 125 -4.03 4.14 -7.19
C ALA A 125 -3.17 5.30 -7.70
N ILE A 126 -3.70 6.52 -7.64
CA ILE A 126 -2.98 7.74 -8.01
C ILE A 126 -1.78 7.98 -7.09
N GLU A 127 -1.98 7.91 -5.77
CA GLU A 127 -0.90 8.10 -4.78
C GLU A 127 0.28 7.14 -5.02
N MET A 128 -0.01 5.84 -5.23
CA MET A 128 1.04 4.85 -5.47
C MET A 128 1.74 5.07 -6.81
N SER A 129 0.98 5.43 -7.84
CA SER A 129 1.55 5.80 -9.14
C SER A 129 2.47 7.02 -9.05
N GLU A 130 2.14 8.03 -8.24
CA GLU A 130 2.99 9.21 -8.03
C GLU A 130 4.30 8.86 -7.31
N LYS A 131 4.24 7.99 -6.30
CA LYS A 131 5.44 7.45 -5.65
C LYS A 131 6.34 6.75 -6.64
N ALA A 132 5.77 5.87 -7.49
CA ALA A 132 6.51 5.16 -8.52
C ALA A 132 7.17 6.12 -9.52
N ILE A 133 6.43 7.08 -10.05
CA ILE A 133 6.94 8.10 -10.99
C ILE A 133 8.08 8.90 -10.37
N SER A 134 7.94 9.30 -9.11
CA SER A 134 8.99 10.05 -8.40
C SER A 134 10.28 9.23 -8.32
N ILE A 135 10.17 7.94 -7.99
CA ILE A 135 11.32 7.02 -7.93
C ILE A 135 11.96 6.87 -9.31
N PHE A 136 11.17 6.57 -10.36
CA PHE A 136 11.68 6.37 -11.72
C PHE A 136 12.30 7.65 -12.30
N LYS A 137 11.75 8.82 -12.00
CA LYS A 137 12.39 10.11 -12.33
C LYS A 137 13.76 10.25 -11.67
N SER A 138 13.90 9.80 -10.41
CA SER A 138 15.19 9.88 -9.68
C SER A 138 16.30 9.02 -10.28
N ILE A 139 15.94 7.98 -11.06
CA ILE A 139 16.89 7.06 -11.72
C ILE A 139 16.92 7.21 -13.25
N GLY A 140 16.08 8.10 -13.81
CA GLY A 140 16.03 8.36 -15.26
C GLY A 140 15.36 7.26 -16.09
N ASP A 141 14.55 6.38 -15.48
CA ASP A 141 13.87 5.27 -16.17
C ASP A 141 12.59 5.75 -16.87
N SER A 142 12.76 6.17 -18.12
CA SER A 142 11.66 6.65 -18.96
C SER A 142 10.65 5.56 -19.33
N ILE A 143 11.07 4.29 -19.46
CA ILE A 143 10.19 3.18 -19.82
C ILE A 143 9.21 2.91 -18.69
N SER A 144 9.68 2.87 -17.44
CA SER A 144 8.82 2.68 -16.27
C SER A 144 7.95 3.90 -16.00
N ILE A 145 8.39 5.12 -16.32
CA ILE A 145 7.52 6.31 -16.31
C ILE A 145 6.38 6.16 -17.32
N ALA A 146 6.67 5.67 -18.54
CA ALA A 146 5.65 5.43 -19.54
C ALA A 146 4.64 4.33 -19.10
N LEU A 147 5.09 3.30 -18.39
CA LEU A 147 4.20 2.33 -17.76
C LEU A 147 3.25 3.01 -16.76
N CYS A 148 3.79 3.82 -15.86
CA CYS A 148 2.96 4.58 -14.90
C CYS A 148 1.97 5.52 -15.60
N TYR A 149 2.36 6.17 -16.69
CA TYR A 149 1.43 7.00 -17.47
C TYR A 149 0.34 6.18 -18.14
N ASN A 150 0.65 4.97 -18.65
CA ASN A 150 -0.36 4.05 -19.13
C ASN A 150 -1.38 3.70 -18.05
N ASP A 151 -0.90 3.34 -16.86
CA ASP A 151 -1.76 3.01 -15.71
C ASP A 151 -2.58 4.21 -15.25
N ARG A 152 -2.00 5.42 -15.25
CA ARG A 152 -2.73 6.68 -15.01
C ARG A 152 -3.84 6.90 -16.05
N GLY A 153 -3.58 6.56 -17.31
CA GLY A 153 -4.61 6.57 -18.35
C GLY A 153 -5.77 5.64 -18.01
N ILE A 154 -5.50 4.43 -17.56
CA ILE A 154 -6.52 3.46 -17.14
C ILE A 154 -7.28 3.96 -15.90
N ILE A 155 -6.59 4.51 -14.91
CA ILE A 155 -7.21 5.07 -13.69
C ILE A 155 -8.20 6.18 -14.08
N HIS A 156 -7.76 7.16 -14.87
CA HIS A 156 -8.63 8.28 -15.30
C HIS A 156 -9.78 7.81 -16.19
N TYR A 157 -9.56 6.79 -17.04
CA TYR A 157 -10.65 6.15 -17.77
C TYR A 157 -11.72 5.57 -16.84
N SER A 158 -11.30 4.86 -15.81
CA SER A 158 -12.20 4.26 -14.82
C SER A 158 -12.96 5.32 -13.99
N MET A 159 -12.38 6.51 -13.88
CA MET A 159 -13.02 7.69 -13.27
C MET A 159 -13.93 8.46 -14.25
N ASN A 160 -14.08 8.01 -15.50
CA ASN A 160 -14.77 8.69 -16.61
C ASN A 160 -14.12 10.02 -17.03
N GLU A 161 -12.86 10.23 -16.74
CA GLU A 161 -12.08 11.41 -17.13
C GLU A 161 -11.35 11.17 -18.46
N PHE A 162 -12.11 10.94 -19.51
CA PHE A 162 -11.61 10.42 -20.80
C PHE A 162 -10.51 11.27 -21.45
N LYS A 163 -10.64 12.61 -21.40
CA LYS A 163 -9.63 13.52 -21.99
C LYS A 163 -8.28 13.39 -21.27
N THR A 164 -8.30 13.37 -19.94
CA THR A 164 -7.10 13.21 -19.12
C THR A 164 -6.47 11.84 -19.37
N ALA A 165 -7.28 10.80 -19.44
CA ALA A 165 -6.85 9.45 -19.72
C ALA A 165 -6.14 9.34 -21.07
N GLU A 166 -6.73 9.91 -22.12
CA GLU A 166 -6.14 9.93 -23.47
C GLU A 166 -4.80 10.66 -23.50
N GLN A 167 -4.69 11.79 -22.78
CA GLN A 167 -3.42 12.55 -22.68
C GLN A 167 -2.29 11.70 -22.08
N PHE A 168 -2.56 11.01 -20.97
CA PHE A 168 -1.57 10.12 -20.34
C PHE A 168 -1.16 8.98 -21.26
N LEU A 169 -2.10 8.35 -21.96
CA LEU A 169 -1.80 7.26 -22.91
C LEU A 169 -0.97 7.73 -24.09
N LYS A 170 -1.26 8.93 -24.65
CA LYS A 170 -0.46 9.51 -25.73
C LYS A 170 0.95 9.83 -25.28
N GLN A 171 1.12 10.38 -24.06
CA GLN A 171 2.44 10.61 -23.48
C GLN A 171 3.21 9.29 -23.32
N ALA A 172 2.56 8.26 -22.77
CA ALA A 172 3.14 6.93 -22.62
C ALA A 172 3.57 6.35 -23.99
N LEU A 173 2.70 6.43 -25.00
CA LEU A 173 2.99 5.94 -26.35
C LEU A 173 4.19 6.67 -26.97
N THR A 174 4.27 7.99 -26.82
CA THR A 174 5.39 8.80 -27.32
C THR A 174 6.71 8.32 -26.73
N ILE A 175 6.75 8.12 -25.40
CA ILE A 175 7.96 7.62 -24.72
C ILE A 175 8.27 6.19 -25.19
N ASN A 176 7.30 5.29 -25.22
CA ASN A 176 7.52 3.90 -25.61
C ASN A 176 8.00 3.77 -27.05
N ARG A 177 7.49 4.60 -27.99
CA ARG A 177 7.97 4.64 -29.39
C ARG A 177 9.40 5.13 -29.47
N SER A 178 9.77 6.20 -28.73
CA SER A 178 11.15 6.71 -28.70
C SER A 178 12.14 5.68 -28.13
N GLN A 179 11.71 4.88 -27.17
CA GLN A 179 12.50 3.82 -26.52
C GLN A 179 12.41 2.46 -27.24
N LYS A 180 11.63 2.34 -28.32
CA LYS A 180 11.36 1.10 -29.06
C LYS A 180 10.81 -0.03 -28.14
N ASN A 181 10.10 0.33 -27.08
CA ASN A 181 9.50 -0.60 -26.14
C ASN A 181 8.21 -1.21 -26.73
N LEU A 182 8.32 -2.29 -27.47
CA LEU A 182 7.21 -2.94 -28.17
C LEU A 182 6.06 -3.33 -27.23
N ARG A 183 6.36 -3.83 -26.02
CA ARG A 183 5.33 -4.19 -25.04
C ARG A 183 4.53 -2.98 -24.58
N GLY A 184 5.20 -1.88 -24.25
CA GLY A 184 4.56 -0.61 -23.89
C GLY A 184 3.76 -0.01 -25.05
N ILE A 185 4.29 -0.07 -26.29
CA ILE A 185 3.56 0.39 -27.48
C ILE A 185 2.25 -0.37 -27.63
N SER A 186 2.28 -1.71 -27.60
CA SER A 186 1.07 -2.51 -27.79
C SER A 186 0.03 -2.27 -26.70
N ALA A 187 0.44 -2.10 -25.43
CA ALA A 187 -0.45 -1.77 -24.33
C ALA A 187 -1.11 -0.39 -24.51
N ASN A 188 -0.33 0.63 -24.91
CA ASN A 188 -0.87 1.96 -25.16
C ASN A 188 -1.85 1.98 -26.35
N LEU A 189 -1.54 1.29 -27.44
CA LEU A 189 -2.42 1.18 -28.61
C LEU A 189 -3.73 0.50 -28.24
N ASN A 190 -3.67 -0.59 -27.48
CA ASN A 190 -4.83 -1.33 -26.99
C ASN A 190 -5.73 -0.46 -26.10
N ASN A 191 -5.15 0.40 -25.27
CA ASN A 191 -5.93 1.29 -24.42
C ASN A 191 -6.45 2.51 -25.20
N LEU A 192 -5.69 3.06 -26.14
CA LEU A 192 -6.12 4.19 -26.96
C LEU A 192 -7.32 3.86 -27.86
N CYS A 193 -7.52 2.59 -28.27
CA CYS A 193 -8.68 2.20 -29.07
C CYS A 193 -10.04 2.40 -28.33
N LEU A 194 -10.02 2.63 -27.02
CA LEU A 194 -11.24 2.86 -26.24
C LEU A 194 -11.76 4.31 -26.33
N TYR A 195 -10.98 5.23 -26.91
CA TYR A 195 -11.29 6.66 -26.96
C TYR A 195 -11.96 7.10 -28.27
N GLU A 196 -12.16 8.40 -28.42
CA GLU A 196 -12.76 8.99 -29.60
C GLU A 196 -11.92 8.74 -30.85
N GLY A 197 -12.55 8.46 -31.96
CA GLY A 197 -11.98 8.14 -33.25
C GLY A 197 -12.96 7.30 -34.06
N ASP A 198 -12.76 7.24 -35.37
CA ASP A 198 -13.61 6.39 -36.21
C ASP A 198 -13.32 4.90 -35.94
N PHE A 199 -14.23 4.05 -36.35
CA PHE A 199 -14.12 2.60 -36.19
C PHE A 199 -12.85 2.04 -36.82
N ASN A 200 -12.45 2.54 -37.99
CA ASN A 200 -11.30 2.04 -38.71
C ASN A 200 -9.99 2.42 -38.01
N GLU A 201 -9.91 3.64 -37.47
CA GLU A 201 -8.77 4.09 -36.68
C GLU A 201 -8.60 3.19 -35.44
N LYS A 202 -9.67 2.95 -34.70
CA LYS A 202 -9.65 2.08 -33.52
C LYS A 202 -9.23 0.65 -33.86
N LEU A 203 -9.78 0.12 -34.95
CA LEU A 203 -9.43 -1.22 -35.40
C LEU A 203 -7.97 -1.30 -35.87
N SER A 204 -7.44 -0.25 -36.50
CA SER A 204 -6.03 -0.14 -36.87
C SER A 204 -5.10 -0.21 -35.67
N LEU A 205 -5.43 0.53 -34.58
CA LEU A 205 -4.65 0.49 -33.32
C LEU A 205 -4.63 -0.91 -32.71
N ILE A 206 -5.79 -1.57 -32.66
CA ILE A 206 -5.89 -2.94 -32.14
C ILE A 206 -5.09 -3.93 -33.00
N ASN A 207 -5.18 -3.81 -34.33
CA ASN A 207 -4.45 -4.71 -35.23
C ASN A 207 -2.94 -4.52 -35.09
N GLU A 208 -2.43 -3.28 -34.99
CA GLU A 208 -1.01 -3.02 -34.69
C GLU A 208 -0.61 -3.68 -33.39
N ALA A 209 -1.41 -3.53 -32.32
CA ALA A 209 -1.17 -4.18 -31.03
C ALA A 209 -1.15 -5.72 -31.13
N ILE A 210 -2.08 -6.32 -31.88
CA ILE A 210 -2.12 -7.77 -32.11
C ILE A 210 -0.86 -8.27 -32.80
N VAL A 211 -0.39 -7.56 -33.84
CA VAL A 211 0.85 -7.93 -34.55
C VAL A 211 2.04 -7.93 -33.58
N ILE A 212 2.17 -6.89 -32.80
CA ILE A 212 3.23 -6.78 -31.78
C ILE A 212 3.12 -7.93 -30.78
N ASN A 213 1.93 -8.18 -30.22
CA ASN A 213 1.74 -9.20 -29.19
C ASN A 213 1.90 -10.64 -29.70
N LYS A 214 1.59 -10.91 -30.97
CA LYS A 214 1.94 -12.18 -31.61
C LYS A 214 3.45 -12.39 -31.66
N ASN A 215 4.20 -11.36 -32.04
CA ASN A 215 5.67 -11.42 -32.07
C ASN A 215 6.29 -11.57 -30.70
N LEU A 216 5.66 -10.97 -29.66
CA LEU A 216 6.07 -11.11 -28.27
C LEU A 216 5.57 -12.40 -27.61
N ASN A 217 4.76 -13.20 -28.32
CA ASN A 217 4.09 -14.39 -27.80
C ASN A 217 3.33 -14.11 -26.49
N SER A 218 2.62 -12.96 -26.38
CA SER A 218 1.92 -12.53 -25.17
C SER A 218 0.45 -12.92 -25.24
N GLN A 219 0.09 -14.08 -24.68
CA GLN A 219 -1.29 -14.60 -24.72
C GLN A 219 -2.25 -13.69 -23.94
N TRP A 220 -1.83 -13.18 -22.76
CA TRP A 220 -2.64 -12.22 -22.00
C TRP A 220 -3.04 -11.01 -22.85
N SER A 221 -2.04 -10.35 -23.46
CA SER A 221 -2.30 -9.14 -24.25
C SER A 221 -3.09 -9.43 -25.51
N LEU A 222 -2.94 -10.62 -26.10
CA LEU A 222 -3.77 -11.05 -27.23
C LEU A 222 -5.23 -11.23 -26.83
N GLY A 223 -5.50 -11.84 -25.66
CA GLY A 223 -6.86 -11.97 -25.12
C GLY A 223 -7.52 -10.61 -24.91
N GLU A 224 -6.79 -9.66 -24.34
CA GLU A 224 -7.24 -8.28 -24.12
C GLU A 224 -7.52 -7.56 -25.45
N ASN A 225 -6.62 -7.67 -26.44
CA ASN A 225 -6.82 -7.10 -27.76
C ASN A 225 -8.07 -7.65 -28.46
N TYR A 226 -8.30 -8.97 -28.41
CA TYR A 226 -9.49 -9.58 -29.01
C TYR A 226 -10.78 -9.18 -28.29
N ASN A 227 -10.77 -9.01 -26.96
CA ASN A 227 -11.90 -8.46 -26.22
C ASN A 227 -12.23 -7.03 -26.68
N ASN A 228 -11.22 -6.16 -26.77
CA ASN A 228 -11.40 -4.80 -27.26
C ASN A 228 -11.82 -4.76 -28.72
N MET A 229 -11.30 -5.64 -29.58
CA MET A 229 -11.74 -5.79 -30.96
C MET A 229 -13.22 -6.15 -31.03
N GLY A 230 -13.67 -7.12 -30.24
CA GLY A 230 -15.08 -7.51 -30.14
C GLY A 230 -15.96 -6.37 -29.68
N LYS A 231 -15.52 -5.60 -28.70
CA LYS A 231 -16.20 -4.38 -28.21
C LYS A 231 -16.35 -3.33 -29.32
N GLN A 232 -15.29 -3.08 -30.13
CA GLN A 232 -15.37 -2.12 -31.23
C GLN A 232 -16.32 -2.61 -32.35
N TYR A 233 -16.29 -3.90 -32.69
CA TYR A 233 -17.24 -4.48 -33.63
C TYR A 233 -18.68 -4.39 -33.13
N PHE A 234 -18.92 -4.56 -31.83
CA PHE A 234 -20.23 -4.36 -31.23
C PHE A 234 -20.75 -2.94 -31.44
N TYR A 235 -19.93 -1.93 -31.12
CA TYR A 235 -20.33 -0.51 -31.33
C TYR A 235 -20.55 -0.18 -32.81
N ALA A 236 -19.83 -0.81 -33.71
CA ALA A 236 -20.03 -0.70 -35.14
C ALA A 236 -21.25 -1.53 -35.66
N LYS A 237 -22.01 -2.18 -34.75
CA LYS A 237 -23.13 -3.09 -35.07
C LYS A 237 -22.76 -4.28 -35.94
N GLN A 238 -21.49 -4.64 -35.99
CA GLN A 238 -20.98 -5.81 -36.72
C GLN A 238 -20.95 -7.03 -35.79
N TYR A 239 -22.13 -7.47 -35.36
CA TYR A 239 -22.29 -8.45 -34.26
C TYR A 239 -21.63 -9.80 -34.53
N ASN A 240 -21.65 -10.29 -35.79
CA ASN A 240 -20.98 -11.54 -36.16
C ASN A 240 -19.45 -11.44 -36.02
N ASN A 241 -18.87 -10.31 -36.45
CA ASN A 241 -17.44 -10.05 -36.24
C ASN A 241 -17.10 -9.91 -34.77
N ALA A 242 -17.98 -9.29 -33.98
CA ALA A 242 -17.85 -9.19 -32.54
C ALA A 242 -17.81 -10.59 -31.88
N LEU A 243 -18.74 -11.49 -32.24
CA LEU A 243 -18.75 -12.86 -31.72
C LEU A 243 -17.46 -13.62 -32.07
N MET A 244 -16.98 -13.50 -33.30
CA MET A 244 -15.73 -14.16 -33.72
C MET A 244 -14.51 -13.64 -32.93
N ALA A 245 -14.43 -12.34 -32.70
CA ALA A 245 -13.33 -11.74 -31.94
C ALA A 245 -13.42 -12.16 -30.47
N LEU A 246 -14.61 -12.12 -29.88
CA LEU A 246 -14.85 -12.50 -28.48
C LEU A 246 -14.65 -14.00 -28.24
N GLN A 247 -14.98 -14.86 -29.23
CA GLN A 247 -14.68 -16.28 -29.14
C GLN A 247 -13.17 -16.53 -29.05
N ARG A 248 -12.37 -15.86 -29.89
CA ARG A 248 -10.91 -15.95 -29.85
C ARG A 248 -10.36 -15.42 -28.51
N ALA A 249 -10.93 -14.32 -28.02
CA ALA A 249 -10.55 -13.79 -26.71
C ALA A 249 -10.80 -14.80 -25.59
N TYR A 250 -11.96 -15.46 -25.60
CA TYR A 250 -12.33 -16.48 -24.62
C TYR A 250 -11.39 -17.69 -24.66
N GLU A 251 -11.08 -18.19 -25.87
CA GLU A 251 -10.16 -19.31 -26.03
C GLU A 251 -8.78 -19.01 -25.45
N VAL A 252 -8.23 -17.83 -25.78
CA VAL A 252 -6.95 -17.38 -25.24
C VAL A 252 -7.01 -17.19 -23.73
N ALA A 253 -7.99 -16.45 -23.23
CA ALA A 253 -8.12 -16.16 -21.80
C ALA A 253 -8.31 -17.42 -20.95
N SER A 254 -9.10 -18.39 -21.47
CA SER A 254 -9.34 -19.67 -20.80
C SER A 254 -8.08 -20.53 -20.76
N SER A 255 -7.29 -20.56 -21.82
CA SER A 255 -6.05 -21.33 -21.89
C SER A 255 -5.02 -20.93 -20.83
N ILE A 256 -5.00 -19.65 -20.45
CA ILE A 256 -4.10 -19.09 -19.42
C ILE A 256 -4.79 -18.85 -18.09
N SER A 257 -6.07 -19.23 -17.94
CA SER A 257 -6.89 -19.03 -16.73
C SER A 257 -7.02 -17.55 -16.30
N ALA A 258 -7.07 -16.63 -17.27
CA ALA A 258 -7.15 -15.19 -17.04
C ALA A 258 -8.57 -14.75 -16.67
N LYS A 259 -8.95 -14.87 -15.41
CA LYS A 259 -10.32 -14.61 -14.92
C LYS A 259 -10.83 -13.21 -15.26
N GLU A 260 -9.97 -12.21 -15.20
CA GLU A 260 -10.33 -10.82 -15.53
C GLU A 260 -10.73 -10.70 -17.02
N LEU A 261 -9.91 -11.23 -17.91
CA LEU A 261 -10.22 -11.23 -19.35
C LEU A 261 -11.49 -12.01 -19.69
N ILE A 262 -11.75 -13.10 -18.96
CA ILE A 262 -13.00 -13.89 -19.11
C ILE A 262 -14.19 -13.08 -18.61
N CYS A 263 -14.02 -12.31 -17.55
CA CYS A 263 -15.06 -11.42 -17.01
C CYS A 263 -15.46 -10.37 -18.05
N ASP A 264 -14.49 -9.63 -18.60
CA ASP A 264 -14.71 -8.64 -19.66
C ASP A 264 -15.35 -9.28 -20.91
N ASN A 265 -14.92 -10.51 -21.24
CA ASN A 265 -15.45 -11.26 -22.36
C ASN A 265 -16.94 -11.58 -22.20
N TYR A 266 -17.34 -12.07 -21.03
CA TYR A 266 -18.76 -12.34 -20.75
C TYR A 266 -19.61 -11.06 -20.76
N GLU A 267 -19.08 -9.94 -20.31
CA GLU A 267 -19.75 -8.65 -20.41
C GLU A 267 -20.04 -8.31 -21.88
N TYR A 268 -19.03 -8.34 -22.74
CA TYR A 268 -19.18 -7.98 -24.14
C TYR A 268 -20.00 -9.00 -24.92
N LEU A 269 -19.88 -10.29 -24.62
CA LEU A 269 -20.74 -11.33 -25.19
C LEU A 269 -22.20 -11.11 -24.81
N SER A 270 -22.50 -10.69 -23.58
CA SER A 270 -23.86 -10.42 -23.15
C SER A 270 -24.49 -9.29 -23.96
N TRP A 271 -23.74 -8.23 -24.26
CA TRP A 271 -24.22 -7.13 -25.11
C TRP A 271 -24.50 -7.58 -26.55
N VAL A 272 -23.59 -8.40 -27.10
CA VAL A 272 -23.73 -8.90 -28.48
C VAL A 272 -24.92 -9.83 -28.59
N TYR A 273 -25.11 -10.78 -27.66
CA TYR A 273 -26.25 -11.70 -27.67
C TYR A 273 -27.58 -10.97 -27.49
N ASP A 274 -27.61 -9.98 -26.59
CA ASP A 274 -28.80 -9.16 -26.41
C ASP A 274 -29.18 -8.38 -27.68
N ALA A 275 -28.20 -7.75 -28.34
CA ALA A 275 -28.39 -7.04 -29.59
C ALA A 275 -28.83 -7.96 -30.76
N LEU A 276 -28.50 -9.24 -30.70
CA LEU A 276 -28.95 -10.27 -31.64
C LEU A 276 -30.31 -10.86 -31.29
N GLY A 277 -30.91 -10.47 -30.16
CA GLY A 277 -32.18 -11.02 -29.65
C GLY A 277 -32.03 -12.40 -28.98
N ASP A 278 -30.81 -12.89 -28.77
CA ASP A 278 -30.55 -14.14 -28.04
C ASP A 278 -30.44 -13.87 -26.53
N HIS A 279 -31.57 -13.49 -25.95
CA HIS A 279 -31.64 -13.15 -24.53
C HIS A 279 -31.27 -14.32 -23.60
N LYS A 280 -31.42 -15.56 -24.09
CA LYS A 280 -31.02 -16.76 -23.34
C LYS A 280 -29.51 -16.83 -23.12
N ASN A 281 -28.72 -16.62 -24.17
CA ASN A 281 -27.27 -16.63 -24.09
C ASN A 281 -26.75 -15.34 -23.44
N ALA A 282 -27.41 -14.18 -23.68
CA ALA A 282 -27.13 -12.93 -22.97
C ALA A 282 -27.26 -13.13 -21.45
N TYR A 283 -28.37 -13.72 -20.98
CA TYR A 283 -28.58 -14.01 -19.56
C TYR A 283 -27.51 -14.97 -18.99
N LYS A 284 -27.16 -16.03 -19.74
CA LYS A 284 -26.07 -16.94 -19.30
C LYS A 284 -24.75 -16.19 -19.12
N CYS A 285 -24.39 -15.33 -20.06
CA CYS A 285 -23.16 -14.53 -19.96
C CYS A 285 -23.21 -13.58 -18.75
N LEU A 286 -24.35 -12.93 -18.50
CA LEU A 286 -24.55 -12.07 -17.32
C LEU A 286 -24.43 -12.86 -16.01
N MET A 287 -24.94 -14.08 -15.94
CA MET A 287 -24.80 -14.93 -14.75
C MET A 287 -23.35 -15.34 -14.51
N GLN A 288 -22.60 -15.67 -15.57
CA GLN A 288 -21.18 -15.98 -15.47
C GLN A 288 -20.38 -14.73 -15.09
N LEU A 289 -20.67 -13.59 -15.68
CA LEU A 289 -20.12 -12.29 -15.33
C LEU A 289 -20.36 -11.97 -13.84
N TYR A 290 -21.60 -12.11 -13.36
CA TYR A 290 -21.96 -11.84 -11.96
C TYR A 290 -21.16 -12.74 -11.00
N THR A 291 -21.09 -14.03 -11.30
CA THR A 291 -20.37 -14.99 -10.47
C THR A 291 -18.89 -14.66 -10.39
N LEU A 292 -18.28 -14.40 -11.54
CA LEU A 292 -16.85 -14.13 -11.66
C LEU A 292 -16.47 -12.76 -11.10
N SER A 293 -17.28 -11.74 -11.36
CA SER A 293 -17.05 -10.38 -10.83
C SER A 293 -17.17 -10.34 -9.30
N LYS A 294 -18.10 -11.11 -8.72
CA LYS A 294 -18.19 -11.26 -7.26
C LYS A 294 -16.94 -11.93 -6.67
N GLU A 295 -16.33 -12.86 -7.38
CA GLU A 295 -15.07 -13.48 -6.97
C GLU A 295 -13.90 -12.48 -7.05
N LEU A 296 -13.85 -11.67 -8.11
CA LEU A 296 -12.76 -10.72 -8.37
C LEU A 296 -12.83 -9.43 -7.53
N GLN A 297 -14.03 -8.87 -7.38
CA GLN A 297 -14.26 -7.53 -6.82
C GLN A 297 -15.03 -7.54 -5.50
N SER A 298 -14.73 -8.46 -4.62
CA SER A 298 -15.36 -8.45 -3.29
C SER A 298 -14.82 -7.27 -2.47
N GLY A 299 -15.62 -6.23 -2.27
CA GLY A 299 -15.28 -5.10 -1.39
C GLY A 299 -14.99 -5.51 0.06
N SER A 300 -15.47 -6.69 0.48
CA SER A 300 -15.07 -7.33 1.73
C SER A 300 -13.61 -7.79 1.70
N LYS A 301 -13.11 -8.32 0.57
CA LYS A 301 -11.71 -8.72 0.42
C LYS A 301 -10.77 -7.52 0.51
N LEU A 302 -11.09 -6.41 -0.16
CA LEU A 302 -10.30 -5.18 -0.06
C LEU A 302 -10.23 -4.68 1.38
N ARG A 303 -11.35 -4.67 2.10
CA ARG A 303 -11.40 -4.24 3.50
C ARG A 303 -10.55 -5.13 4.42
N ILE A 304 -10.61 -6.45 4.23
CA ILE A 304 -9.78 -7.40 4.98
C ILE A 304 -8.30 -7.16 4.69
N VAL A 305 -7.92 -7.00 3.43
CA VAL A 305 -6.53 -6.74 3.02
C VAL A 305 -6.05 -5.40 3.58
N GLU A 306 -6.86 -4.35 3.54
CA GLU A 306 -6.51 -3.05 4.12
C GLU A 306 -6.33 -3.11 5.64
N GLN A 307 -7.19 -3.86 6.33
CA GLN A 307 -7.02 -4.11 7.76
C GLN A 307 -5.74 -4.89 8.06
N GLU A 308 -5.44 -5.95 7.29
CA GLU A 308 -4.20 -6.71 7.44
C GLU A 308 -2.97 -5.85 7.14
N ILE A 309 -3.00 -5.05 6.07
CA ILE A 309 -1.90 -4.14 5.72
C ILE A 309 -1.72 -3.09 6.82
N SER A 310 -2.80 -2.47 7.28
CA SER A 310 -2.74 -1.49 8.36
C SER A 310 -2.21 -2.10 9.66
N HIS A 311 -2.68 -3.29 10.00
CA HIS A 311 -2.21 -4.04 11.17
C HIS A 311 -0.73 -4.39 11.05
N LYS A 312 -0.30 -4.85 9.88
CA LYS A 312 1.10 -5.20 9.62
C LYS A 312 2.00 -3.98 9.61
N GLN A 313 1.57 -2.88 8.97
CA GLN A 313 2.30 -1.60 9.01
C GLN A 313 2.47 -1.11 10.45
N TYR A 314 1.42 -1.24 11.24
CA TYR A 314 1.45 -0.94 12.66
C TYR A 314 2.44 -1.83 13.43
N GLN A 315 2.39 -3.16 13.26
CA GLN A 315 3.34 -4.08 13.86
C GLN A 315 4.79 -3.78 13.44
N ASN A 316 5.00 -3.43 12.16
CA ASN A 316 6.32 -3.06 11.66
C ASN A 316 6.81 -1.74 12.25
N GLN A 317 5.92 -0.78 12.48
CA GLN A 317 6.28 0.45 13.17
C GLN A 317 6.64 0.19 14.63
N GLN A 318 5.88 -0.65 15.35
CA GLN A 318 6.23 -1.12 16.68
C GLN A 318 7.59 -1.78 16.70
N ARG A 319 7.79 -2.76 15.82
CA ARG A 319 9.06 -3.49 15.73
C ARG A 319 10.23 -2.57 15.40
N LYS A 320 10.03 -1.58 14.50
CA LYS A 320 11.05 -0.57 14.22
C LYS A 320 11.33 0.32 15.42
N ALA A 321 10.32 0.65 16.21
CA ALA A 321 10.48 1.40 17.46
C ALA A 321 11.24 0.56 18.49
N GLU A 322 10.86 -0.70 18.69
CA GLU A 322 11.56 -1.65 19.58
C GLU A 322 13.02 -1.87 19.15
N LEU A 323 13.27 -2.05 17.85
CA LEU A 323 14.64 -2.19 17.34
C LEU A 323 15.47 -0.92 17.53
N ARG A 324 14.87 0.27 17.43
CA ARG A 324 15.53 1.53 17.71
C ARG A 324 15.83 1.67 19.22
N GLU A 325 14.90 1.25 20.04
CA GLU A 325 15.09 1.19 21.49
C GLU A 325 16.22 0.23 21.87
N GLN A 326 16.19 -1.00 21.33
CA GLN A 326 17.27 -1.98 21.53
C GLN A 326 18.62 -1.49 21.00
N ALA A 327 18.64 -0.86 19.82
CA ALA A 327 19.85 -0.27 19.27
C ALA A 327 20.40 0.84 20.16
N TYR A 328 19.51 1.67 20.70
CA TYR A 328 19.88 2.70 21.64
C TYR A 328 20.40 2.13 22.97
N GLU A 329 19.73 1.09 23.51
CA GLU A 329 20.20 0.38 24.70
C GLU A 329 21.59 -0.26 24.47
N ILE A 330 21.79 -0.86 23.30
CA ILE A 330 23.10 -1.43 22.92
C ILE A 330 24.17 -0.32 22.82
N GLU A 331 23.84 0.81 22.23
CA GLU A 331 24.75 1.95 22.12
C GLU A 331 25.08 2.52 23.50
N LEU A 332 24.08 2.59 24.37
CA LEU A 332 24.22 2.99 25.75
C LEU A 332 25.10 2.01 26.54
N LEU A 333 24.86 0.71 26.38
CA LEU A 333 25.69 -0.34 26.99
C LEU A 333 27.15 -0.28 26.48
N LYS A 334 27.36 -0.09 25.18
CA LYS A 334 28.69 0.12 24.59
C LYS A 334 29.37 1.36 25.18
N ARG A 335 28.63 2.47 25.31
CA ARG A 335 29.14 3.70 25.92
C ARG A 335 29.48 3.49 27.39
N ASN A 336 28.59 2.81 28.13
CA ASN A 336 28.83 2.50 29.53
C ASN A 336 30.02 1.52 29.71
N LEU A 337 30.14 0.52 28.83
CA LEU A 337 31.27 -0.38 28.80
C LEU A 337 32.58 0.36 28.47
N PHE A 338 32.54 1.28 27.49
CA PHE A 338 33.69 2.12 27.15
C PHE A 338 34.11 3.01 28.35
N VAL A 339 33.13 3.59 29.03
CA VAL A 339 33.35 4.37 30.26
C VAL A 339 33.95 3.48 31.35
N LEU A 340 33.39 2.27 31.58
CA LEU A 340 33.94 1.30 32.53
C LEU A 340 35.36 0.86 32.18
N VAL A 341 35.68 0.65 30.88
CA VAL A 341 37.04 0.34 30.41
C VAL A 341 37.99 1.52 30.69
N ILE A 342 37.55 2.75 30.43
CA ILE A 342 38.35 3.94 30.76
C ILE A 342 38.59 4.03 32.28
N ILE A 343 37.57 3.74 33.08
CA ILE A 343 37.68 3.70 34.53
C ILE A 343 38.67 2.60 34.96
N PHE A 344 38.52 1.41 34.36
CA PHE A 344 39.38 0.29 34.67
C PHE A 344 40.84 0.60 34.31
N ILE A 345 41.08 1.18 33.14
CA ILE A 345 42.42 1.64 32.73
C ILE A 345 42.90 2.77 33.67
N SER A 346 42.01 3.73 34.05
CA SER A 346 42.40 4.80 34.99
C SER A 346 42.70 4.25 36.38
N LEU A 347 41.96 3.22 36.83
CA LEU A 347 42.22 2.53 38.09
C LEU A 347 43.56 1.76 38.05
N ILE A 348 43.91 1.12 36.90
CA ILE A 348 45.20 0.50 36.73
C ILE A 348 46.32 1.55 36.75
N VAL A 349 46.16 2.64 36.01
CA VAL A 349 47.12 3.76 36.00
C VAL A 349 47.24 4.37 37.38
N LEU A 350 46.09 4.54 38.07
CA LEU A 350 46.05 5.04 39.45
C LEU A 350 46.74 4.08 40.41
N SER A 351 46.53 2.76 40.26
CA SER A 351 47.19 1.74 41.10
C SER A 351 48.71 1.69 40.89
N ILE A 352 49.15 1.86 39.65
CA ILE A 352 50.59 1.96 39.32
C ILE A 352 51.17 3.24 39.90
N PHE A 353 50.42 4.32 39.83
CA PHE A 353 50.81 5.61 40.41
C PHE A 353 50.85 5.59 41.94
N LEU A 354 49.81 4.97 42.56
CA LEU A 354 49.79 4.75 44.01
C LEU A 354 50.91 3.84 44.51
N TYR A 355 51.25 2.80 43.68
CA TYR A 355 52.38 1.92 43.95
C TYR A 355 53.74 2.66 43.88
N GLN A 356 53.93 3.50 42.87
CA GLN A 356 55.11 4.35 42.75
C GLN A 356 55.14 5.43 43.84
N TRP A 357 54.01 5.96 44.23
CA TRP A 357 53.86 6.93 45.30
C TRP A 357 54.09 6.31 46.67
N TYR A 358 53.51 5.13 46.95
CA TYR A 358 53.81 4.36 48.15
C TYR A 358 55.29 4.17 48.34
N LYS A 359 55.97 3.99 47.26
CA LYS A 359 57.44 3.87 47.18
C LYS A 359 58.14 5.20 47.45
N ARG A 360 57.50 6.34 47.26
CA ARG A 360 58.08 7.69 47.38
C ARG A 360 57.60 8.53 48.59
N LYS A 361 56.77 8.04 49.47
CA LYS A 361 56.37 8.61 50.77
C LYS A 361 55.77 10.05 50.84
N LYS A 362 55.58 10.80 49.75
CA LYS A 362 55.37 12.25 49.86
C LYS A 362 54.02 12.85 49.41
N ASN A 363 53.08 12.14 48.76
CA ASN A 363 51.93 12.83 48.19
C ASN A 363 50.54 12.11 48.28
N MET A 364 50.33 11.35 49.32
CA MET A 364 49.12 10.51 49.48
C MET A 364 47.80 11.27 49.60
N GLN A 365 47.74 12.40 50.28
CA GLN A 365 46.49 13.14 50.48
C GLN A 365 45.93 13.78 49.21
N LEU A 366 46.82 14.23 48.32
CA LEU A 366 46.36 14.87 47.05
C LEU A 366 45.77 13.86 46.06
N MET A 367 46.18 12.63 46.15
CA MET A 367 45.72 11.54 45.26
C MET A 367 44.39 10.96 45.68
N VAL A 368 44.12 10.83 46.95
CA VAL A 368 42.83 10.35 47.46
C VAL A 368 41.74 11.34 47.11
N THR A 369 42.03 12.64 47.14
CA THR A 369 41.07 13.67 46.78
C THR A 369 40.78 13.68 45.26
N ARG A 370 41.75 13.41 44.40
CA ARG A 370 41.54 13.27 42.94
C ARG A 370 40.74 12.03 42.60
N TYR A 371 41.05 10.91 43.23
CA TYR A 371 40.33 9.66 43.06
C TYR A 371 38.81 9.80 43.41
N ASN A 372 38.54 10.42 44.53
CA ASN A 372 37.15 10.64 44.95
C ASN A 372 36.38 11.62 44.04
N LEU A 373 37.12 12.59 43.45
CA LEU A 373 36.53 13.52 42.51
C LEU A 373 36.17 12.82 41.18
N GLU A 374 37.06 11.99 40.67
CA GLU A 374 36.89 11.23 39.43
C GLU A 374 35.75 10.19 39.50
N GLN A 375 35.59 9.55 40.67
CA GLN A 375 34.46 8.68 40.94
C GLN A 375 33.12 9.45 40.98
N SER A 376 33.08 10.63 41.61
CA SER A 376 31.86 11.42 41.70
C SER A 376 31.44 12.02 40.32
N GLU A 377 32.40 12.36 39.47
CA GLU A 377 32.13 12.78 38.09
C GLU A 377 31.60 11.61 37.24
N HIS A 378 32.12 10.38 37.49
CA HIS A 378 31.66 9.18 36.82
C HIS A 378 30.22 8.80 37.19
N GLU A 379 29.90 8.80 38.47
CA GLU A 379 28.52 8.57 38.95
C GLU A 379 27.53 9.60 38.39
N LEU A 380 27.96 10.86 38.25
CA LEU A 380 27.16 11.92 37.64
C LEU A 380 26.91 11.69 36.15
N ALA A 381 27.89 11.16 35.43
CA ALA A 381 27.76 10.82 34.01
C ALA A 381 26.82 9.62 33.78
N GLU A 382 26.89 8.59 34.64
CA GLU A 382 25.98 7.44 34.55
C GLU A 382 24.52 7.83 34.87
N LEU A 383 24.31 8.69 35.84
CA LEU A 383 22.97 9.22 36.18
C LEU A 383 22.36 10.02 35.02
N LYS A 384 23.15 10.84 34.31
CA LYS A 384 22.69 11.58 33.12
C LYS A 384 22.28 10.66 31.97
N VAL A 385 23.06 9.59 31.74
CA VAL A 385 22.75 8.59 30.71
C VAL A 385 21.43 7.91 31.00
N ARG A 386 21.23 7.47 32.24
CA ARG A 386 19.98 6.80 32.66
C ARG A 386 18.74 7.69 32.57
N GLN A 387 18.90 9.00 32.83
CA GLN A 387 17.81 9.96 32.69
C GLN A 387 17.39 10.14 31.23
N GLN A 388 18.34 10.23 30.29
CA GLN A 388 18.05 10.34 28.85
C GLN A 388 17.35 9.09 28.30
N GLU A 389 17.67 7.91 28.83
CA GLU A 389 17.02 6.66 28.45
C GLU A 389 15.54 6.63 28.83
N LEU A 390 15.22 7.11 30.01
CA LEU A 390 13.83 7.20 30.50
C LEU A 390 13.00 8.22 29.69
N GLU A 391 13.58 9.36 29.35
CA GLU A 391 12.93 10.37 28.50
C GLU A 391 12.61 9.83 27.11
N LEU A 392 13.55 9.09 26.49
CA LEU A 392 13.34 8.49 25.16
C LEU A 392 12.19 7.47 25.18
N LYS A 393 12.13 6.61 26.19
CA LYS A 393 11.04 5.64 26.37
C LYS A 393 9.67 6.31 26.45
N SER A 394 9.59 7.41 27.18
CA SER A 394 8.32 8.14 27.33
C SER A 394 7.83 8.77 26.01
N VAL A 395 8.75 9.36 25.24
CA VAL A 395 8.44 9.96 23.93
C VAL A 395 8.02 8.89 22.91
N GLN A 396 8.69 7.74 22.90
CA GLN A 396 8.33 6.63 21.99
C GLN A 396 6.94 6.07 22.29
N SER A 397 6.60 5.93 23.58
CA SER A 397 5.27 5.48 24.00
C SER A 397 4.16 6.47 23.59
N ALA A 398 4.39 7.77 23.74
CA ALA A 398 3.43 8.80 23.34
C ALA A 398 3.20 8.83 21.82
N LEU A 399 4.27 8.69 21.03
CA LEU A 399 4.19 8.63 19.57
C LEU A 399 3.42 7.39 19.07
N TYR A 400 3.63 6.26 19.74
CA TYR A 400 2.93 5.01 19.47
C TYR A 400 1.41 5.15 19.63
N ASN A 401 0.99 5.68 20.78
CA ASN A 401 -0.44 5.86 21.08
C ASN A 401 -1.13 6.82 20.10
N SER A 402 -0.48 7.93 19.75
CA SER A 402 -1.01 8.92 18.81
C SER A 402 -1.22 8.34 17.39
N ARG A 403 -0.30 7.50 16.92
CA ARG A 403 -0.42 6.85 15.60
C ARG A 403 -1.55 5.82 15.56
N GLN A 404 -1.78 5.09 16.64
CA GLN A 404 -2.88 4.14 16.76
C GLN A 404 -4.26 4.82 16.64
N GLU A 405 -4.43 5.96 17.31
CA GLU A 405 -5.67 6.73 17.24
C GLU A 405 -5.99 7.22 15.83
N ALA A 406 -4.99 7.79 15.15
CA ALA A 406 -5.15 8.31 13.80
C ALA A 406 -5.53 7.22 12.78
N THR A 407 -4.90 6.04 12.87
CA THR A 407 -5.15 4.93 11.93
C THR A 407 -6.55 4.35 12.09
N SER A 408 -6.99 4.11 13.33
CA SER A 408 -8.32 3.56 13.63
C SER A 408 -9.44 4.49 13.13
N PHE A 409 -9.25 5.80 13.29
CA PHE A 409 -10.23 6.79 12.87
C PHE A 409 -10.32 6.94 11.34
N ALA A 410 -9.19 6.88 10.65
CA ALA A 410 -9.15 6.96 9.19
C ALA A 410 -9.87 5.78 8.52
N VAL A 411 -9.70 4.56 9.03
CA VAL A 411 -10.39 3.35 8.54
C VAL A 411 -11.92 3.47 8.73
N PHE A 412 -12.35 3.96 9.90
CA PHE A 412 -13.77 4.19 10.18
C PHE A 412 -14.41 5.19 9.21
N LEU A 413 -13.75 6.32 8.96
CA LEU A 413 -14.26 7.35 8.05
C LEU A 413 -14.37 6.87 6.61
N HIS A 414 -13.38 6.11 6.15
CA HIS A 414 -13.36 5.56 4.80
C HIS A 414 -14.53 4.59 4.56
N SER A 415 -14.72 3.64 5.46
CA SER A 415 -15.83 2.66 5.39
C SER A 415 -17.21 3.30 5.38
N ARG A 416 -17.40 4.36 6.21
CA ARG A 416 -18.67 5.10 6.26
C ARG A 416 -18.96 5.89 4.97
N ASN A 417 -17.95 6.49 4.38
CA ASN A 417 -18.11 7.26 3.14
C ASN A 417 -18.44 6.37 1.94
N GLU A 418 -17.81 5.19 1.85
CA GLU A 418 -18.14 4.20 0.80
C GLU A 418 -19.60 3.73 0.87
N LEU A 419 -20.08 3.49 2.10
CA LEU A 419 -21.48 3.13 2.32
C LEU A 419 -22.44 4.22 1.83
N LEU A 420 -22.18 5.47 2.23
CA LEU A 420 -23.03 6.62 1.88
C LEU A 420 -23.06 6.86 0.36
N GLU A 421 -21.93 6.72 -0.34
CA GLU A 421 -21.90 6.83 -1.80
C GLU A 421 -22.70 5.70 -2.48
N LYS A 422 -22.64 4.49 -1.96
CA LYS A 422 -23.39 3.36 -2.51
C LYS A 422 -24.91 3.52 -2.33
N ILE A 423 -25.34 4.01 -1.15
CA ILE A 423 -26.74 4.33 -0.89
C ILE A 423 -27.19 5.47 -1.82
N ARG A 424 -26.36 6.50 -2.00
CA ARG A 424 -26.64 7.64 -2.89
C ARG A 424 -26.79 7.22 -4.34
N GLU A 425 -25.92 6.31 -4.82
CA GLU A 425 -26.06 5.76 -6.18
C GLU A 425 -27.34 4.94 -6.37
N MET A 426 -27.69 4.10 -5.40
CA MET A 426 -28.94 3.34 -5.45
C MET A 426 -30.16 4.27 -5.42
N ILE A 427 -30.16 5.31 -4.60
CA ILE A 427 -31.26 6.32 -4.58
C ILE A 427 -31.32 7.05 -5.93
N LYS A 428 -30.18 7.45 -6.51
CA LYS A 428 -30.11 8.13 -7.81
C LYS A 428 -30.62 7.27 -8.97
N GLN A 429 -30.44 5.96 -8.88
CA GLN A 429 -31.03 5.00 -9.83
C GLN A 429 -32.56 4.97 -9.69
N GLY A 430 -33.10 5.04 -8.47
CA GLY A 430 -34.52 5.11 -8.21
C GLY A 430 -35.24 6.32 -8.85
N TYR A 431 -34.57 7.47 -8.92
CA TYR A 431 -35.12 8.67 -9.59
C TYR A 431 -35.29 8.54 -11.11
N LYS A 432 -34.68 7.52 -11.72
CA LYS A 432 -34.76 7.28 -13.17
C LYS A 432 -35.76 6.18 -13.54
N MET A 433 -36.44 5.59 -12.57
CA MET A 433 -37.35 4.45 -12.76
C MET A 433 -38.81 4.90 -12.84
N ASP A 434 -39.60 4.13 -13.57
CA ASP A 434 -41.04 4.31 -13.63
C ASP A 434 -41.73 3.86 -12.31
N GLN A 435 -43.00 4.21 -12.17
CA GLN A 435 -43.74 4.00 -10.92
C GLN A 435 -43.89 2.50 -10.54
N GLN A 436 -43.82 1.58 -11.51
CA GLN A 436 -43.92 0.14 -11.26
C GLN A 436 -42.58 -0.48 -10.84
N ALA A 437 -41.47 0.06 -11.31
CA ALA A 437 -40.12 -0.43 -10.96
C ALA A 437 -39.57 0.18 -9.67
N LEU A 438 -40.13 1.33 -9.23
CA LEU A 438 -39.62 2.08 -8.08
C LEU A 438 -39.82 1.35 -6.76
N ILE A 439 -40.96 0.71 -6.51
CA ILE A 439 -41.23 0.00 -5.23
C ILE A 439 -40.31 -1.20 -5.02
N PRO A 440 -40.08 -2.08 -6.02
CA PRO A 440 -39.08 -3.15 -5.88
C PRO A 440 -37.66 -2.60 -5.67
N HIS A 441 -37.33 -1.46 -6.30
CA HIS A 441 -36.02 -0.85 -6.12
C HIS A 441 -35.82 -0.28 -4.71
N LEU A 442 -36.84 0.42 -4.16
CA LEU A 442 -36.82 0.91 -2.78
C LEU A 442 -36.74 -0.23 -1.75
N LYS A 443 -37.38 -1.38 -2.02
CA LYS A 443 -37.20 -2.58 -1.18
C LYS A 443 -35.76 -3.08 -1.21
N LYS A 444 -35.07 -3.04 -2.36
CA LYS A 444 -33.65 -3.39 -2.45
C LYS A 444 -32.76 -2.40 -1.69
N VAL A 445 -33.04 -1.11 -1.78
CA VAL A 445 -32.31 -0.08 -1.01
C VAL A 445 -32.49 -0.32 0.49
N ASN A 446 -33.73 -0.58 0.93
CA ASN A 446 -34.02 -0.83 2.35
C ASN A 446 -33.40 -2.15 2.85
N ALA A 447 -33.41 -3.21 2.02
CA ALA A 447 -32.74 -4.46 2.33
C ALA A 447 -31.23 -4.29 2.44
N PHE A 448 -30.62 -3.50 1.56
CA PHE A 448 -29.19 -3.17 1.61
C PHE A 448 -28.82 -2.41 2.90
N ILE A 449 -29.61 -1.40 3.29
CA ILE A 449 -29.43 -0.65 4.53
C ILE A 449 -29.56 -1.59 5.75
N SER A 450 -30.60 -2.43 5.78
CA SER A 450 -30.87 -3.36 6.87
C SER A 450 -29.80 -4.46 6.99
N GLN A 451 -29.27 -4.92 5.86
CA GLN A 451 -28.17 -5.88 5.83
C GLN A 451 -26.89 -5.29 6.46
N TYR A 452 -26.62 -4.01 6.20
CA TYR A 452 -25.46 -3.32 6.75
C TYR A 452 -25.62 -3.04 8.25
N GLN A 453 -26.83 -2.68 8.70
CA GLN A 453 -27.14 -2.47 10.12
C GLN A 453 -27.03 -3.76 10.95
N ASN A 454 -27.29 -4.92 10.36
CA ASN A 454 -27.21 -6.22 11.02
C ASN A 454 -25.82 -6.89 10.95
N GLY A 455 -24.97 -6.47 10.01
CA GLY A 455 -23.60 -7.00 9.82
C GLY A 455 -22.54 -6.42 10.77
N ASP A 456 -22.91 -5.43 11.57
CA ASP A 456 -21.96 -4.53 12.25
C ASP A 456 -21.44 -5.04 13.62
N LYS A 457 -21.55 -6.34 13.92
CA LYS A 457 -21.03 -6.88 15.19
C LYS A 457 -19.50 -6.89 15.30
N THR A 458 -18.78 -6.85 14.18
CA THR A 458 -17.29 -6.85 14.18
C THR A 458 -16.73 -5.43 14.28
N ASN A 459 -17.51 -4.42 13.89
CA ASN A 459 -17.14 -3.00 14.03
C ASN A 459 -17.36 -2.44 15.45
N SER A 460 -18.13 -3.14 16.29
CA SER A 460 -18.47 -2.66 17.63
C SER A 460 -17.26 -2.55 18.56
N THR A 461 -16.26 -3.42 18.41
CA THR A 461 -15.06 -3.39 19.28
C THR A 461 -14.10 -2.25 18.90
N LEU A 462 -13.99 -1.92 17.60
CA LEU A 462 -13.21 -0.76 17.12
C LEU A 462 -13.93 0.56 17.48
N LEU A 463 -15.25 0.59 17.35
CA LEU A 463 -16.09 1.72 17.75
C LEU A 463 -16.04 1.96 19.27
N MET A 464 -16.06 0.91 20.10
CA MET A 464 -15.94 1.01 21.55
C MET A 464 -14.61 1.64 21.98
N ASN A 465 -13.49 1.24 21.38
CA ASN A 465 -12.19 1.82 21.71
C ASN A 465 -12.06 3.29 21.29
N VAL A 466 -12.67 3.67 20.17
CA VAL A 466 -12.72 5.07 19.69
C VAL A 466 -13.68 5.90 20.55
N GLU A 467 -14.81 5.31 20.97
CA GLU A 467 -15.78 5.96 21.88
C GLU A 467 -15.18 6.18 23.28
N GLU A 468 -14.49 5.18 23.83
CA GLU A 468 -13.88 5.26 25.17
C GLU A 468 -12.84 6.39 25.25
N LYS A 469 -11.93 6.45 24.28
CA LYS A 469 -10.91 7.52 24.21
C LYS A 469 -11.49 8.90 23.89
N ASN A 470 -12.58 8.95 23.11
CA ASN A 470 -13.31 10.19 22.91
C ASN A 470 -14.05 10.64 24.18
N GLN A 471 -14.55 9.72 24.99
CA GLN A 471 -15.18 10.05 26.28
C GLN A 471 -14.17 10.64 27.28
N GLU A 472 -12.97 10.09 27.39
CA GLU A 472 -11.90 10.66 28.23
C GLU A 472 -11.53 12.09 27.81
N PHE A 473 -11.41 12.35 26.53
CA PHE A 473 -11.17 13.70 26.02
C PHE A 473 -12.34 14.63 26.32
N LEU A 474 -13.57 14.18 26.04
CA LEU A 474 -14.77 14.98 26.28
C LEU A 474 -14.97 15.28 27.78
N GLN A 475 -14.57 14.36 28.65
CA GLN A 475 -14.58 14.58 30.09
C GLN A 475 -13.58 15.67 30.47
N ARG A 476 -12.31 15.57 30.07
CA ARG A 476 -11.27 16.58 30.35
C ARG A 476 -11.62 17.95 29.75
N LEU A 477 -12.17 17.95 28.53
CA LEU A 477 -12.65 19.17 27.88
C LEU A 477 -13.80 19.81 28.65
N SER A 478 -14.73 19.01 29.20
CA SER A 478 -15.88 19.49 29.98
C SER A 478 -15.49 19.98 31.35
N GLU A 479 -14.48 19.39 31.98
CA GLU A 479 -13.92 19.84 33.24
C GLU A 479 -13.23 21.21 33.14
N ARG A 480 -12.49 21.43 32.02
CA ARG A 480 -11.82 22.71 31.74
C ARG A 480 -12.75 23.80 31.22
N HIS A 481 -13.78 23.41 30.46
CA HIS A 481 -14.71 24.33 29.80
C HIS A 481 -16.16 23.84 29.98
N PRO A 482 -16.78 24.03 31.15
CA PRO A 482 -18.11 23.47 31.45
C PRO A 482 -19.25 24.07 30.64
N ASN A 483 -19.06 25.24 30.05
CA ASN A 483 -20.10 25.96 29.30
C ASN A 483 -20.20 25.60 27.83
N LEU A 484 -19.41 24.62 27.33
CA LEU A 484 -19.46 24.18 25.92
C LEU A 484 -20.75 23.42 25.61
N THR A 485 -21.40 23.81 24.53
CA THR A 485 -22.57 23.09 23.98
C THR A 485 -22.16 21.72 23.41
N GLN A 486 -23.13 20.81 23.28
CA GLN A 486 -22.89 19.50 22.66
C GLN A 486 -22.35 19.60 21.23
N GLY A 487 -22.80 20.58 20.45
CA GLY A 487 -22.30 20.83 19.08
C GLY A 487 -20.84 21.32 19.08
N GLU A 488 -20.44 22.13 20.06
CA GLU A 488 -19.06 22.60 20.21
C GLU A 488 -18.14 21.45 20.68
N LYS A 489 -18.61 20.61 21.59
CA LYS A 489 -17.88 19.40 22.02
C LYS A 489 -17.66 18.42 20.88
N TYR A 490 -18.69 18.20 20.06
CA TYR A 490 -18.60 17.36 18.87
C TYR A 490 -17.62 17.94 17.83
N LEU A 491 -17.69 19.26 17.57
CA LEU A 491 -16.74 19.93 16.71
C LEU A 491 -15.29 19.85 17.23
N ALA A 492 -15.10 20.01 18.54
CA ALA A 492 -13.80 19.87 19.19
C ALA A 492 -13.20 18.47 18.98
N THR A 493 -14.01 17.42 19.09
CA THR A 493 -13.58 16.05 18.84
C THR A 493 -13.08 15.86 17.40
N LEU A 494 -13.77 16.43 16.41
CA LEU A 494 -13.39 16.34 15.00
C LEU A 494 -12.11 17.14 14.69
N LEU A 495 -11.95 18.30 15.33
CA LEU A 495 -10.76 19.14 15.18
C LEU A 495 -9.51 18.57 15.87
N ARG A 496 -9.69 17.90 17.01
CA ARG A 496 -8.59 17.24 17.73
C ARG A 496 -7.85 16.21 16.84
N VAL A 497 -8.56 15.51 15.99
CA VAL A 497 -7.98 14.53 15.03
C VAL A 497 -7.54 15.20 13.72
N ASN A 498 -7.39 16.51 13.72
CA ASN A 498 -6.86 17.32 12.62
C ASN A 498 -7.67 17.26 11.30
N LEU A 499 -8.97 17.08 11.39
CA LEU A 499 -9.83 17.12 10.23
C LEU A 499 -9.96 18.54 9.67
N SER A 500 -9.81 18.66 8.36
CA SER A 500 -9.99 19.92 7.65
C SER A 500 -11.45 20.37 7.63
N THR A 501 -11.69 21.65 7.41
CA THR A 501 -13.06 22.20 7.26
C THR A 501 -13.88 21.47 6.18
N LYS A 502 -13.23 21.00 5.11
CA LYS A 502 -13.87 20.22 4.04
C LYS A 502 -14.31 18.84 4.53
N GLU A 503 -13.47 18.14 5.25
CA GLU A 503 -13.76 16.82 5.79
C GLU A 503 -14.87 16.89 6.86
N ILE A 504 -14.80 17.88 7.75
CA ILE A 504 -15.86 18.13 8.74
C ILE A 504 -17.18 18.47 8.05
N SER A 505 -17.17 19.24 6.97
CA SER A 505 -18.34 19.56 6.15
C SER A 505 -18.98 18.30 5.56
N MET A 506 -18.17 17.38 5.02
CA MET A 506 -18.65 16.09 4.49
C MET A 506 -19.21 15.18 5.59
N LEU A 507 -18.59 15.16 6.75
CA LEU A 507 -19.00 14.31 7.89
C LEU A 507 -20.29 14.80 8.57
N THR A 508 -20.46 16.11 8.68
CA THR A 508 -21.59 16.71 9.42
C THR A 508 -22.76 17.09 8.52
N GLY A 509 -22.60 17.05 7.19
CA GLY A 509 -23.59 17.54 6.22
C GLY A 509 -23.76 19.05 6.20
N ASN A 510 -22.94 19.80 6.93
CA ASN A 510 -23.01 21.26 7.02
C ASN A 510 -22.11 21.92 5.98
N VAL A 511 -22.52 23.05 5.42
CA VAL A 511 -21.70 23.78 4.45
C VAL A 511 -20.41 24.33 5.11
N PRO A 512 -19.27 24.41 4.37
CA PRO A 512 -17.99 24.86 4.93
C PRO A 512 -18.05 26.22 5.65
N LYS A 513 -18.91 27.12 5.19
CA LYS A 513 -19.14 28.42 5.81
C LYS A 513 -19.70 28.30 7.23
N THR A 514 -20.61 27.35 7.44
CA THR A 514 -21.18 27.05 8.78
C THR A 514 -20.12 26.44 9.70
N ILE A 515 -19.29 25.55 9.18
CA ILE A 515 -18.19 24.95 9.97
C ILE A 515 -17.20 26.02 10.41
N ASN A 516 -16.81 26.94 9.53
CA ASN A 516 -15.92 28.04 9.90
C ASN A 516 -16.52 28.96 10.96
N MET A 517 -17.83 29.23 10.89
CA MET A 517 -18.54 30.01 11.90
C MET A 517 -18.58 29.27 13.25
N ASN A 518 -18.79 27.95 13.24
CA ASN A 518 -18.77 27.14 14.44
C ASN A 518 -17.36 27.03 15.05
N ARG A 519 -16.31 26.96 14.22
CA ARG A 519 -14.91 27.05 14.69
C ARG A 519 -14.62 28.38 15.37
N TYR A 520 -15.11 29.47 14.81
CA TYR A 520 -14.98 30.80 15.43
C TYR A 520 -15.70 30.86 16.79
N ARG A 521 -16.95 30.33 16.87
CA ARG A 521 -17.69 30.26 18.16
C ARG A 521 -16.97 29.39 19.18
N LEU A 522 -16.52 28.21 18.77
CA LEU A 522 -15.77 27.31 19.65
C LEU A 522 -14.50 27.99 20.18
N ARG A 523 -13.75 28.69 19.35
CA ARG A 523 -12.56 29.46 19.75
C ARG A 523 -12.92 30.48 20.83
N LYS A 524 -14.04 31.18 20.67
CA LYS A 524 -14.53 32.16 21.65
C LYS A 524 -14.96 31.48 22.95
N SER A 525 -15.66 30.35 22.88
CA SER A 525 -16.08 29.56 24.05
C SER A 525 -14.92 28.97 24.83
N LEU A 526 -13.79 28.72 24.17
CA LEU A 526 -12.53 28.25 24.77
C LEU A 526 -11.64 29.38 25.26
N ASN A 527 -12.02 30.65 25.08
CA ASN A 527 -11.25 31.87 25.42
C ASN A 527 -9.87 31.94 24.73
N LEU A 528 -9.76 31.44 23.45
CA LEU A 528 -8.53 31.47 22.67
C LEU A 528 -8.44 32.77 21.86
N SER A 529 -7.23 33.32 21.74
CA SER A 529 -6.94 34.48 20.89
C SER A 529 -6.91 34.11 19.41
N SER A 530 -6.80 35.08 18.50
CA SER A 530 -6.68 34.82 17.05
C SER A 530 -5.34 34.16 16.68
N GLU A 531 -4.33 34.27 17.52
CA GLU A 531 -2.97 33.75 17.28
C GLU A 531 -2.80 32.30 17.77
N ASP A 532 -3.66 31.83 18.67
CA ASP A 532 -3.58 30.46 19.19
C ASP A 532 -4.04 29.43 18.13
N ASP A 533 -3.33 28.33 17.94
CA ASP A 533 -3.85 27.24 17.11
C ASP A 533 -4.91 26.42 17.84
N LEU A 534 -6.13 26.42 17.30
CA LEU A 534 -7.28 25.73 17.90
C LEU A 534 -7.08 24.21 17.93
N THR A 535 -6.46 23.66 16.89
CA THR A 535 -6.22 22.22 16.78
C THR A 535 -5.16 21.78 17.78
N ASP A 536 -4.05 22.51 17.84
CA ASP A 536 -2.98 22.25 18.80
C ASP A 536 -3.48 22.35 20.25
N TYR A 537 -4.30 23.35 20.55
CA TYR A 537 -4.91 23.48 21.88
C TYR A 537 -5.75 22.25 22.25
N LEU A 538 -6.61 21.78 21.31
CA LEU A 538 -7.49 20.63 21.55
C LEU A 538 -6.73 19.29 21.62
N GLN A 539 -5.58 19.19 20.95
CA GLN A 539 -4.71 18.01 21.04
C GLN A 539 -3.98 17.90 22.39
N ASN A 540 -3.78 19.03 23.05
CA ASN A 540 -3.09 19.11 24.35
C ASN A 540 -4.04 19.09 25.57
N ILE A 541 -5.34 18.97 25.34
CA ILE A 541 -6.33 18.70 26.40
C ILE A 541 -6.41 17.20 26.66
#